data_a60d8982bc570f06194f348c1db74e17
#
_entry.id   a60d8982bc570f06194f348c1db74e17
#
_cell.length_a   1.000
_cell.length_b   1.000
_cell.length_c   1.000
_cell.angle_alpha   90.00
_cell.angle_beta   90.00
_cell.angle_gamma   90.00
#
_symmetry.space_group_name_H-M   'P 1'
#
loop_
_entity.id
_entity.type
_entity.pdbx_description
1 polymer ?
#
loop_
_entity_poly.entity_id
_entity_poly.type
_entity_poly.pdbx_seq_one_letter_code
_entity_poly.pdbx_strand_id
1 'polypeptide(L)'
;MKKIDLRTESKRMLADVYTPVSIYLRLRDRFRDTILLESTDAHVAENSYSFICIGAIGGIEVKDAKTIEIKYPNQDPIKQDVTTAQIDNQLRSYMQGYQVVPHAHKETSFAQGLFGYTSFDAIPLFETISFADAKKTNVPLIRYRLYQY
;
A
#
# COMPACT_ATOMS: atom_id res chain seq x y z
N MET A 1 19.96 -11.32 -3.61
CA MET A 1 19.67 -10.39 -2.51
C MET A 1 19.01 -11.16 -1.39
N LYS A 2 19.37 -10.94 -0.10
CA LYS A 2 18.72 -11.62 1.04
C LYS A 2 17.31 -11.05 1.17
N LYS A 3 16.29 -11.91 1.20
CA LYS A 3 14.90 -11.48 1.39
C LYS A 3 14.66 -11.00 2.82
N ILE A 4 13.71 -10.09 2.98
CA ILE A 4 13.27 -9.59 4.28
C ILE A 4 12.10 -10.47 4.74
N ASP A 5 12.26 -11.14 5.88
CA ASP A 5 11.19 -11.96 6.46
C ASP A 5 10.12 -11.06 7.08
N LEU A 6 8.87 -11.23 6.63
CA LEU A 6 7.70 -10.60 7.21
C LEU A 6 6.98 -11.60 8.11
N ARG A 7 6.98 -11.33 9.41
CA ARG A 7 6.21 -12.08 10.41
C ARG A 7 5.04 -11.23 10.87
N THR A 8 3.86 -11.80 10.87
CA THR A 8 2.63 -11.11 11.27
C THR A 8 2.10 -11.75 12.53
N GLU A 9 1.75 -10.93 13.51
CA GLU A 9 1.02 -11.36 14.68
C GLU A 9 -0.41 -10.81 14.60
N SER A 10 -1.38 -11.54 15.13
CA SER A 10 -2.77 -11.13 15.11
C SER A 10 -3.43 -11.27 16.48
N LYS A 11 -4.32 -10.33 16.79
CA LYS A 11 -5.18 -10.37 17.96
C LYS A 11 -6.62 -10.07 17.55
N ARG A 12 -7.53 -10.96 17.88
CA ARG A 12 -8.97 -10.76 17.65
C ARG A 12 -9.61 -10.09 18.86
N MET A 13 -10.40 -9.05 18.61
CA MET A 13 -11.13 -8.31 19.65
C MET A 13 -12.52 -7.98 19.15
N LEU A 14 -13.49 -7.89 20.10
CA LEU A 14 -14.82 -7.37 19.81
C LEU A 14 -14.75 -5.86 19.64
N ALA A 15 -15.45 -5.32 18.65
CA ALA A 15 -15.42 -3.89 18.31
C ALA A 15 -16.83 -3.34 17.99
N ASP A 16 -17.83 -3.81 18.71
CA ASP A 16 -19.27 -3.52 18.52
C ASP A 16 -19.66 -2.06 18.74
N VAL A 17 -18.82 -1.30 19.48
CA VAL A 17 -19.06 0.14 19.75
C VAL A 17 -18.24 1.08 18.87
N TYR A 18 -17.41 0.55 17.96
CA TYR A 18 -16.54 1.36 17.12
C TYR A 18 -16.78 1.09 15.63
N THR A 19 -16.79 2.17 14.84
CA THR A 19 -16.78 2.04 13.38
C THR A 19 -15.36 2.22 12.85
N PRO A 20 -15.01 1.65 11.68
CA PRO A 20 -13.71 1.87 11.06
C PRO A 20 -13.38 3.35 10.92
N VAL A 21 -14.34 4.16 10.47
CA VAL A 21 -14.17 5.61 10.33
C VAL A 21 -13.85 6.27 11.67
N SER A 22 -14.56 5.90 12.76
CA SER A 22 -14.31 6.49 14.08
C SER A 22 -12.92 6.16 14.62
N ILE A 23 -12.43 4.95 14.36
CA ILE A 23 -11.06 4.54 14.71
C ILE A 23 -10.04 5.33 13.87
N TYR A 24 -10.25 5.38 12.54
CA TYR A 24 -9.38 6.11 11.63
C TYR A 24 -9.23 7.58 12.01
N LEU A 25 -10.33 8.28 12.30
CA LEU A 25 -10.32 9.69 12.70
C LEU A 25 -9.50 9.95 13.98
N ARG A 26 -9.42 9.00 14.90
CA ARG A 26 -8.61 9.09 16.13
C ARG A 26 -7.12 8.82 15.88
N LEU A 27 -6.79 8.04 14.84
CA LEU A 27 -5.42 7.60 14.57
C LEU A 27 -4.70 8.48 13.54
N ARG A 28 -5.40 9.01 12.54
CA ARG A 28 -4.79 9.73 11.41
C ARG A 28 -3.94 10.95 11.82
N ASP A 29 -4.32 11.63 12.90
CA ASP A 29 -3.60 12.82 13.37
C ASP A 29 -2.41 12.46 14.29
N ARG A 30 -2.32 11.20 14.71
CA ARG A 30 -1.25 10.68 15.57
C ARG A 30 -0.16 9.93 14.81
N PHE A 31 -0.53 9.33 13.68
CA PHE A 31 0.38 8.51 12.88
C PHE A 31 0.43 9.05 11.46
N ARG A 32 1.64 9.19 10.93
CA ARG A 32 1.84 9.57 9.53
C ARG A 32 1.48 8.41 8.60
N ASP A 33 1.07 8.75 7.38
CA ASP A 33 0.72 7.78 6.33
C ASP A 33 -0.39 6.79 6.74
N THR A 34 -1.27 7.19 7.66
CA THR A 34 -2.43 6.38 8.04
C THR A 34 -3.42 6.33 6.88
N ILE A 35 -3.89 5.14 6.55
CA ILE A 35 -4.91 4.96 5.52
C ILE A 35 -6.11 4.17 6.04
N LEU A 36 -7.28 4.43 5.48
CA LEU A 36 -8.49 3.65 5.62
C LEU A 36 -8.90 3.17 4.23
N LEU A 37 -9.03 1.87 4.07
CA LEU A 37 -9.59 1.24 2.88
C LEU A 37 -10.85 0.50 3.28
N GLU A 38 -11.96 0.81 2.61
CA GLU A 38 -13.26 0.18 2.87
C GLU A 38 -13.77 -0.50 1.59
N SER A 39 -14.23 -1.73 1.74
CA SER A 39 -14.99 -2.40 0.68
C SER A 39 -16.46 -1.97 0.80
N THR A 40 -17.02 -1.47 -0.30
CA THR A 40 -18.41 -1.03 -0.38
C THR A 40 -19.29 -2.02 -1.13
N ASP A 41 -18.91 -3.30 -1.20
CA ASP A 41 -19.75 -4.29 -1.86
C ASP A 41 -21.01 -4.55 -1.02
N ALA A 42 -22.10 -3.87 -1.39
CA ALA A 42 -23.39 -3.98 -0.73
C ALA A 42 -24.06 -5.36 -0.90
N HIS A 43 -23.55 -6.21 -1.81
CA HIS A 43 -24.16 -7.51 -2.13
C HIS A 43 -23.55 -8.66 -1.33
N VAL A 44 -22.42 -8.48 -0.66
CA VAL A 44 -21.73 -9.55 0.07
C VAL A 44 -21.30 -9.05 1.46
N ALA A 45 -22.27 -8.81 2.32
CA ALA A 45 -22.03 -8.32 3.69
C ALA A 45 -21.12 -9.25 4.51
N GLU A 46 -21.09 -10.56 4.24
CA GLU A 46 -20.33 -11.56 4.99
C GLU A 46 -18.81 -11.51 4.71
N ASN A 47 -18.36 -10.86 3.64
CA ASN A 47 -16.95 -10.76 3.25
C ASN A 47 -16.46 -9.31 3.09
N SER A 48 -17.15 -8.36 3.73
CA SER A 48 -16.74 -6.95 3.69
C SER A 48 -15.70 -6.67 4.78
N TYR A 49 -14.54 -6.17 4.36
CA TYR A 49 -13.45 -5.81 5.26
C TYR A 49 -13.11 -4.33 5.13
N SER A 50 -12.82 -3.71 6.26
CA SER A 50 -12.19 -2.39 6.30
C SER A 50 -10.77 -2.55 6.84
N PHE A 51 -9.80 -1.91 6.19
CA PHE A 51 -8.42 -1.91 6.61
C PHE A 51 -8.02 -0.52 7.10
N ILE A 52 -7.52 -0.45 8.32
CA ILE A 52 -6.90 0.75 8.87
C ILE A 52 -5.43 0.41 9.07
N CYS A 53 -4.56 1.05 8.29
CA CYS A 53 -3.14 0.78 8.35
C CYS A 53 -2.40 1.98 8.95
N ILE A 54 -1.50 1.73 9.89
CA ILE A 54 -0.72 2.76 10.58
C ILE A 54 0.74 2.33 10.72
N GLY A 55 1.63 3.32 10.82
CA GLY A 55 3.06 3.07 11.01
C GLY A 55 3.73 2.51 9.77
N ALA A 56 3.78 3.26 8.67
CA ALA A 56 4.45 2.84 7.45
C ALA A 56 5.95 2.64 7.68
N ILE A 57 6.42 1.38 7.57
CA ILE A 57 7.81 0.98 7.76
C ILE A 57 8.60 0.85 6.46
N GLY A 58 7.92 0.74 5.34
CA GLY A 58 8.51 0.65 4.01
C GLY A 58 7.48 1.04 2.96
N GLY A 59 7.89 1.03 1.71
CA GLY A 59 6.97 1.31 0.61
C GLY A 59 7.66 1.61 -0.70
N ILE A 60 6.85 1.73 -1.73
CA ILE A 60 7.26 2.14 -3.06
C ILE A 60 6.30 3.21 -3.55
N GLU A 61 6.84 4.25 -4.15
CA GLU A 61 6.09 5.39 -4.65
C GLU A 61 6.60 5.79 -6.03
N VAL A 62 5.71 5.82 -7.00
CA VAL A 62 5.96 6.37 -8.33
C VAL A 62 5.35 7.76 -8.34
N LYS A 63 6.20 8.77 -8.23
CA LYS A 63 5.76 10.16 -8.13
C LYS A 63 5.22 10.67 -9.46
N ASP A 64 5.96 10.34 -10.52
CA ASP A 64 5.65 10.67 -11.90
C ASP A 64 6.25 9.59 -12.82
N ALA A 65 6.14 9.74 -14.14
CA ALA A 65 6.66 8.77 -15.11
C ALA A 65 8.19 8.63 -15.12
N LYS A 66 8.92 9.39 -14.31
CA LYS A 66 10.39 9.46 -14.31
C LYS A 66 11.02 9.16 -12.96
N THR A 67 10.27 9.30 -11.86
CA THR A 67 10.82 9.26 -10.51
C THR A 67 10.13 8.21 -9.66
N ILE A 68 10.91 7.30 -9.09
CA ILE A 68 10.47 6.31 -8.13
C ILE A 68 11.21 6.49 -6.81
N GLU A 69 10.50 6.31 -5.72
CA GLU A 69 11.06 6.27 -4.37
C GLU A 69 10.79 4.90 -3.75
N ILE A 70 11.84 4.26 -3.27
CA ILE A 70 11.78 2.94 -2.62
C ILE A 70 12.32 3.06 -1.21
N LYS A 71 11.57 2.53 -0.24
CA LYS A 71 11.99 2.43 1.15
C LYS A 71 11.82 1.01 1.65
N TYR A 72 12.89 0.42 2.14
CA TYR A 72 12.86 -0.83 2.90
C TYR A 72 12.80 -0.55 4.40
N PRO A 73 12.28 -1.49 5.23
CA PRO A 73 12.27 -1.34 6.68
C PRO A 73 13.66 -1.04 7.23
N ASN A 74 13.74 -0.08 8.16
CA ASN A 74 14.98 0.38 8.81
C ASN A 74 16.05 0.93 7.85
N GLN A 75 15.65 1.40 6.68
CA GLN A 75 16.54 2.04 5.70
C GLN A 75 16.00 3.41 5.31
N ASP A 76 16.88 4.29 4.90
CA ASP A 76 16.49 5.55 4.30
C ASP A 76 15.87 5.33 2.91
N PRO A 77 14.91 6.17 2.49
CA PRO A 77 14.32 6.07 1.18
C PRO A 77 15.34 6.39 0.08
N ILE A 78 15.32 5.58 -0.96
CA ILE A 78 16.16 5.74 -2.15
C ILE A 78 15.30 6.31 -3.27
N LYS A 79 15.68 7.46 -3.79
CA LYS A 79 15.07 8.06 -4.98
C LYS A 79 15.94 7.74 -6.19
N GLN A 80 15.30 7.35 -7.27
CA GLN A 80 16.00 7.07 -8.52
C GLN A 80 15.15 7.47 -9.72
N ASP A 81 15.83 7.85 -10.78
CA ASP A 81 15.19 8.07 -12.08
C ASP A 81 14.92 6.72 -12.75
N VAL A 82 13.75 6.62 -13.36
CA VAL A 82 13.31 5.42 -14.07
C VAL A 82 12.66 5.79 -15.39
N THR A 83 12.67 4.86 -16.31
CA THR A 83 11.81 4.92 -17.50
C THR A 83 10.50 4.21 -17.23
N THR A 84 9.46 4.56 -17.97
CA THR A 84 8.14 3.91 -17.87
C THR A 84 8.25 2.38 -17.97
N ALA A 85 9.06 1.87 -18.90
CA ALA A 85 9.29 0.44 -19.08
C ALA A 85 9.95 -0.27 -17.88
N GLN A 86 10.57 0.48 -16.97
CA GLN A 86 11.23 -0.08 -15.77
C GLN A 86 10.29 -0.12 -14.55
N ILE A 87 9.19 0.65 -14.54
CA ILE A 87 8.32 0.80 -13.37
C ILE A 87 7.73 -0.55 -12.94
N ASP A 88 7.18 -1.34 -13.87
CA ASP A 88 6.64 -2.67 -13.54
C ASP A 88 7.70 -3.58 -12.92
N ASN A 89 8.89 -3.61 -13.50
CA ASN A 89 10.00 -4.40 -12.97
C ASN A 89 10.42 -3.94 -11.56
N GLN A 90 10.42 -2.65 -11.29
CA GLN A 90 10.74 -2.10 -9.96
C GLN A 90 9.68 -2.47 -8.93
N LEU A 91 8.39 -2.35 -9.26
CA LEU A 91 7.28 -2.78 -8.41
C LEU A 91 7.39 -4.27 -8.08
N ARG A 92 7.58 -5.10 -9.09
CA ARG A 92 7.73 -6.55 -8.95
C ARG A 92 8.96 -6.93 -8.12
N SER A 93 10.11 -6.31 -8.38
CA SER A 93 11.35 -6.53 -7.64
C SER A 93 11.22 -6.13 -6.17
N TYR A 94 10.54 -5.03 -5.90
CA TYR A 94 10.25 -4.59 -4.53
C TYR A 94 9.43 -5.63 -3.78
N MET A 95 8.34 -6.14 -4.37
CA MET A 95 7.50 -7.18 -3.77
C MET A 95 8.27 -8.49 -3.55
N GLN A 96 9.10 -8.90 -4.50
CA GLN A 96 9.93 -10.11 -4.40
C GLN A 96 11.06 -10.01 -3.36
N GLY A 97 11.38 -8.79 -2.92
CA GLY A 97 12.33 -8.53 -1.83
C GLY A 97 11.87 -9.03 -0.46
N TYR A 98 10.58 -9.40 -0.33
CA TYR A 98 10.00 -9.89 0.92
C TYR A 98 9.70 -11.39 0.86
N GLN A 99 9.79 -12.03 2.02
CA GLN A 99 9.32 -13.39 2.22
C GLN A 99 8.32 -13.39 3.39
N VAL A 100 7.07 -13.70 3.07
CA VAL A 100 6.01 -13.77 4.08
C VAL A 100 6.10 -15.12 4.78
N VAL A 101 6.18 -15.08 6.12
CA VAL A 101 6.10 -16.29 6.94
C VAL A 101 4.62 -16.65 7.09
N PRO A 102 4.19 -17.87 6.67
CA PRO A 102 2.81 -18.28 6.77
C PRO A 102 2.26 -18.15 8.20
N HIS A 103 1.04 -17.67 8.33
CA HIS A 103 0.34 -17.57 9.62
C HIS A 103 -0.79 -18.61 9.71
N ALA A 104 -1.06 -19.11 10.94
CA ALA A 104 -2.06 -20.15 11.17
C ALA A 104 -3.50 -19.70 10.86
N HIS A 105 -3.80 -18.41 10.98
CA HIS A 105 -5.14 -17.85 10.74
C HIS A 105 -5.25 -17.28 9.34
N LYS A 106 -6.27 -17.72 8.61
CA LYS A 106 -6.53 -17.28 7.22
C LYS A 106 -6.75 -15.77 7.13
N GLU A 107 -7.44 -15.17 8.10
CA GLU A 107 -7.73 -13.75 8.15
C GLU A 107 -6.45 -12.90 8.22
N THR A 108 -5.41 -13.40 8.87
CA THR A 108 -4.12 -12.71 8.94
C THR A 108 -3.43 -12.61 7.58
N SER A 109 -3.70 -13.54 6.66
CA SER A 109 -3.12 -13.50 5.32
C SER A 109 -3.56 -12.28 4.51
N PHE A 110 -4.75 -11.74 4.75
CA PHE A 110 -5.22 -10.52 4.10
C PHE A 110 -4.45 -9.27 4.52
N ALA A 111 -3.88 -9.28 5.74
CA ALA A 111 -3.07 -8.19 6.24
C ALA A 111 -1.60 -8.25 5.78
N GLN A 112 -1.19 -9.37 5.19
CA GLN A 112 0.19 -9.59 4.74
C GLN A 112 0.39 -9.03 3.32
N GLY A 113 0.59 -7.72 3.20
CA GLY A 113 0.76 -7.12 1.89
C GLY A 113 1.15 -5.65 1.93
N LEU A 114 1.09 -5.06 0.77
CA LEU A 114 1.26 -3.63 0.58
C LEU A 114 -0.12 -2.99 0.42
N PHE A 115 -0.34 -1.90 1.11
CA PHE A 115 -1.59 -1.15 1.05
C PHE A 115 -1.36 0.23 0.47
N GLY A 116 -2.26 0.67 -0.40
CA GLY A 116 -2.11 1.95 -1.06
C GLY A 116 -3.03 2.08 -2.27
N TYR A 117 -2.57 2.81 -3.27
CA TYR A 117 -3.37 3.06 -4.47
C TYR A 117 -2.50 3.16 -5.72
N THR A 118 -3.16 2.91 -6.85
CA THR A 118 -2.73 3.32 -8.19
C THR A 118 -3.75 4.33 -8.69
N SER A 119 -3.30 5.53 -9.04
CA SER A 119 -4.19 6.57 -9.56
C SER A 119 -4.63 6.26 -10.99
N PHE A 120 -5.72 6.89 -11.42
CA PHE A 120 -6.16 6.78 -12.80
C PHE A 120 -5.09 7.30 -13.79
N ASP A 121 -4.36 8.34 -13.43
CA ASP A 121 -3.30 8.93 -14.25
C ASP A 121 -2.07 8.02 -14.40
N ALA A 122 -2.02 6.89 -13.69
CA ALA A 122 -0.97 5.88 -13.86
C ALA A 122 -1.22 4.94 -15.05
N ILE A 123 -2.41 4.94 -15.66
CA ILE A 123 -2.74 4.05 -16.79
C ILE A 123 -1.69 4.11 -17.91
N PRO A 124 -1.20 5.30 -18.35
CA PRO A 124 -0.17 5.39 -19.39
C PRO A 124 1.18 4.73 -19.04
N LEU A 125 1.39 4.36 -17.79
CA LEU A 125 2.59 3.60 -17.38
C LEU A 125 2.52 2.12 -17.81
N PHE A 126 1.33 1.61 -18.08
CA PHE A 126 1.06 0.20 -18.35
C PHE A 126 0.40 -0.05 -19.71
N GLU A 127 -0.27 0.97 -20.26
CA GLU A 127 -1.05 0.89 -21.49
C GLU A 127 -0.58 1.92 -22.50
N THR A 128 -0.80 1.66 -23.79
CA THR A 128 -0.50 2.57 -24.92
C THR A 128 -1.55 3.68 -25.07
N ILE A 129 -2.03 4.22 -23.97
CA ILE A 129 -3.03 5.29 -23.92
C ILE A 129 -2.34 6.58 -23.50
N SER A 130 -2.67 7.69 -24.17
CA SER A 130 -2.24 9.02 -23.78
C SER A 130 -3.46 9.87 -23.41
N PHE A 131 -3.34 10.66 -22.34
CA PHE A 131 -4.36 11.64 -21.97
C PHE A 131 -4.05 12.98 -22.64
N ALA A 132 -5.07 13.61 -23.24
CA ALA A 132 -4.92 14.89 -23.92
C ALA A 132 -4.54 16.04 -22.97
N ASP A 133 -5.01 15.97 -21.72
CA ASP A 133 -4.77 16.98 -20.68
C ASP A 133 -4.27 16.30 -19.38
N ALA A 134 -3.01 15.99 -19.33
CA ALA A 134 -2.38 15.54 -18.08
C ALA A 134 -2.32 16.70 -17.09
N LYS A 135 -3.30 16.78 -16.19
CA LYS A 135 -3.26 17.73 -15.08
C LYS A 135 -2.08 17.42 -14.19
N LYS A 136 -1.18 18.39 -13.98
CA LYS A 136 -0.12 18.26 -12.98
C LYS A 136 -0.76 18.18 -11.60
N THR A 137 -0.78 16.99 -11.01
CA THR A 137 -1.21 16.80 -9.63
C THR A 137 0.04 16.60 -8.76
N ASN A 138 -0.08 17.01 -7.48
CA ASN A 138 0.97 16.69 -6.49
C ASN A 138 0.79 15.30 -5.87
N VAL A 139 -0.22 14.56 -6.33
CA VAL A 139 -0.51 13.20 -5.88
C VAL A 139 0.36 12.24 -6.67
N PRO A 140 1.12 11.33 -6.01
CA PRO A 140 1.87 10.28 -6.68
C PRO A 140 0.97 9.42 -7.58
N LEU A 141 1.49 8.97 -8.71
CA LEU A 141 0.79 8.07 -9.62
C LEU A 141 0.49 6.72 -8.96
N ILE A 142 1.48 6.22 -8.21
CA ILE A 142 1.36 4.95 -7.47
C ILE A 142 1.95 5.17 -6.09
N ARG A 143 1.25 4.73 -5.06
CA ARG A 143 1.77 4.71 -3.69
C ARG A 143 1.31 3.46 -2.98
N TYR A 144 2.26 2.59 -2.65
CA TYR A 144 2.06 1.42 -1.80
C TYR A 144 2.99 1.47 -0.59
N ARG A 145 2.47 1.11 0.56
CA ARG A 145 3.22 1.09 1.83
C ARG A 145 3.12 -0.28 2.48
N LEU A 146 4.21 -0.66 3.15
CA LEU A 146 4.24 -1.75 4.12
C LEU A 146 4.00 -1.13 5.49
N TYR A 147 2.96 -1.59 6.18
CA TYR A 147 2.57 -1.07 7.48
C TYR A 147 2.95 -2.02 8.60
N GLN A 148 3.18 -1.44 9.77
CA GLN A 148 3.45 -2.21 10.99
C GLN A 148 2.15 -2.72 11.62
N TYR A 149 1.08 -1.93 11.51
CA TYR A 149 -0.25 -2.24 12.05
C TYR A 149 -1.30 -1.90 11.01
#